data_c7b4e27f104081e563a87faac62dddc8
#
_entry.id   c7b4e27f104081e563a87faac62dddc8
#
_cell.length_a   1.000
_cell.length_b   1.000
_cell.length_c   1.000
_cell.angle_alpha   90.00
_cell.angle_beta   90.00
_cell.angle_gamma   90.00
#
_symmetry.space_group_name_H-M   'P 1'
#
loop_
_entity.id
_entity.type
_entity.pdbx_description
1 polymer ?
#
loop_
_entity_poly.entity_id
_entity_poly.type
_entity_poly.pdbx_seq_one_letter_code
_entity_poly.pdbx_strand_id
1 'polypeptide(L)'
;MTLGRRARVLRVLHSSIGVGELACLAYLWLCAIRGRRDRWLRLSTTVLLGEGAALVAARGCPLGGFQRRAGDEVPMFELWFGPRLAPFAIPTFTVIAGAGMALLAVRRPAEASVLIDESIGARTVGDDPI
;
A
#
# COMPACT_ATOMS: atom_id res chain seq x y z
N MET A 1 -1.48 -15.79 31.08
CA MET A 1 -0.20 -16.38 30.62
C MET A 1 0.68 -15.28 30.08
N THR A 2 1.88 -15.08 30.62
CA THR A 2 2.82 -14.05 30.14
C THR A 2 3.53 -14.58 28.91
N LEU A 3 3.41 -13.86 27.80
CA LEU A 3 4.13 -14.16 26.56
C LEU A 3 5.66 -14.18 26.80
N GLY A 4 6.32 -15.22 26.33
CA GLY A 4 7.77 -15.32 26.35
C GLY A 4 8.43 -14.12 25.60
N ARG A 5 9.67 -13.78 25.96
CA ARG A 5 10.38 -12.64 25.36
C ARG A 5 10.43 -12.70 23.82
N ARG A 6 10.65 -13.90 23.24
CA ARG A 6 10.69 -14.12 21.78
C ARG A 6 9.35 -13.84 21.12
N ALA A 7 8.25 -14.33 21.69
CA ALA A 7 6.91 -14.10 21.18
C ALA A 7 6.54 -12.60 21.22
N ARG A 8 6.92 -11.90 22.27
CA ARG A 8 6.70 -10.45 22.40
C ARG A 8 7.47 -9.66 21.34
N VAL A 9 8.74 -9.98 21.09
CA VAL A 9 9.54 -9.33 20.05
C VAL A 9 8.95 -9.56 18.68
N LEU A 10 8.55 -10.81 18.34
CA LEU A 10 7.92 -11.11 17.06
C LEU A 10 6.58 -10.38 16.90
N ARG A 11 5.78 -10.28 17.96
CA ARG A 11 4.52 -9.53 17.93
C ARG A 11 4.75 -8.04 17.65
N VAL A 12 5.71 -7.41 18.33
CA VAL A 12 6.05 -6.01 18.11
C VAL A 12 6.55 -5.79 16.69
N LEU A 13 7.46 -6.64 16.21
CA LEU A 13 8.00 -6.56 14.85
C LEU A 13 6.86 -6.69 13.81
N HIS A 14 6.02 -7.69 13.94
CA HIS A 14 4.90 -7.92 13.02
C HIS A 14 3.91 -6.75 13.03
N SER A 15 3.56 -6.23 14.22
CA SER A 15 2.70 -5.04 14.33
C SER A 15 3.34 -3.80 13.70
N SER A 16 4.65 -3.62 13.85
CA SER A 16 5.37 -2.49 13.23
C SER A 16 5.35 -2.57 11.70
N ILE A 17 5.50 -3.77 11.14
CA ILE A 17 5.37 -4.00 9.69
C ILE A 17 3.95 -3.64 9.23
N GLY A 18 2.91 -4.13 9.90
CA GLY A 18 1.52 -3.83 9.56
C GLY A 18 1.19 -2.34 9.63
N VAL A 19 1.73 -1.60 10.63
CA VAL A 19 1.58 -0.13 10.69
C VAL A 19 2.29 0.52 9.50
N GLY A 20 3.48 0.06 9.12
CA GLY A 20 4.21 0.53 7.95
C GLY A 20 3.43 0.32 6.64
N GLU A 21 2.80 -0.84 6.49
CA GLU A 21 1.94 -1.15 5.33
C GLU A 21 0.70 -0.26 5.27
N LEU A 22 0.04 -0.02 6.40
CA LEU A 22 -1.07 0.93 6.47
C LEU A 22 -0.64 2.34 6.08
N ALA A 23 0.55 2.78 6.50
CA ALA A 23 1.11 4.07 6.09
C ALA A 23 1.39 4.11 4.58
N CYS A 24 1.94 3.03 4.00
CA CYS A 24 2.15 2.90 2.56
C CYS A 24 0.82 2.95 1.79
N LEU A 25 -0.21 2.27 2.29
CA LEU A 25 -1.55 2.27 1.69
C LEU A 25 -2.19 3.66 1.74
N ALA A 26 -2.12 4.35 2.88
CA ALA A 26 -2.61 5.71 3.01
C ALA A 26 -1.87 6.68 2.07
N TYR A 27 -0.56 6.53 1.94
CA TYR A 27 0.24 7.34 1.03
C TYR A 27 -0.08 7.07 -0.44
N LEU A 28 -0.28 5.81 -0.83
CA LEU A 28 -0.75 5.40 -2.15
C LEU A 28 -2.05 6.15 -2.52
N TRP A 29 -3.04 6.14 -1.61
CA TRP A 29 -4.31 6.81 -1.83
C TRP A 29 -4.18 8.33 -1.88
N LEU A 30 -3.35 8.93 -1.02
CA LEU A 30 -3.06 10.35 -1.06
C LEU A 30 -2.48 10.76 -2.43
N CYS A 31 -1.53 9.98 -2.95
CA CYS A 31 -0.96 10.21 -4.28
C CYS A 31 -1.97 9.96 -5.40
N ALA A 32 -2.80 8.92 -5.29
CA ALA A 32 -3.85 8.61 -6.26
C ALA A 32 -4.90 9.74 -6.37
N ILE A 33 -5.29 10.34 -5.24
CA ILE A 33 -6.24 11.45 -5.20
C ILE A 33 -5.61 12.73 -5.74
N ARG A 34 -4.35 13.02 -5.38
CA ARG A 34 -3.65 14.26 -5.75
C ARG A 34 -2.95 14.21 -7.10
N GLY A 35 -2.91 13.05 -7.77
CA GLY A 35 -2.19 12.86 -9.04
C GLY A 35 -0.67 12.96 -8.92
N ARG A 36 -0.11 12.84 -7.70
CA ARG A 36 1.34 12.94 -7.46
C ARG A 36 2.04 11.63 -7.80
N ARG A 37 3.24 11.74 -8.39
CA ARG A 37 4.10 10.59 -8.70
C ARG A 37 5.53 10.91 -8.27
N ASP A 38 5.92 10.41 -7.10
CA ASP A 38 7.24 10.62 -6.53
C ASP A 38 7.94 9.30 -6.17
N ARG A 39 9.17 9.41 -5.67
CA ARG A 39 9.97 8.24 -5.26
C ARG A 39 9.33 7.47 -4.11
N TRP A 40 8.61 8.15 -3.23
CA TRP A 40 7.95 7.53 -2.08
C TRP A 40 6.75 6.71 -2.50
N LEU A 41 6.01 7.15 -3.52
CA LEU A 41 4.94 6.35 -4.12
C LEU A 41 5.49 5.04 -4.70
N ARG A 42 6.62 5.10 -5.43
CA ARG A 42 7.27 3.89 -5.96
C ARG A 42 7.66 2.94 -4.84
N LEU A 43 8.26 3.46 -3.77
CA LEU A 43 8.61 2.66 -2.59
C LEU A 43 7.37 2.02 -1.96
N SER A 44 6.33 2.81 -1.67
CA SER A 44 5.08 2.32 -1.08
C SER A 44 4.41 1.24 -1.94
N THR A 45 4.36 1.45 -3.26
CA THR A 45 3.80 0.46 -4.20
C THR A 45 4.64 -0.83 -4.22
N THR A 46 5.97 -0.72 -4.21
CA THR A 46 6.86 -1.89 -4.16
C THR A 46 6.68 -2.68 -2.87
N VAL A 47 6.57 -2.00 -1.72
CA VAL A 47 6.33 -2.66 -0.43
C VAL A 47 5.00 -3.41 -0.44
N LEU A 48 3.91 -2.76 -0.87
CA LEU A 48 2.58 -3.38 -0.92
C LEU A 48 2.51 -4.56 -1.90
N LEU A 49 3.16 -4.46 -3.06
CA LEU A 49 3.25 -5.56 -4.03
C LEU A 49 4.11 -6.72 -3.50
N GLY A 50 5.23 -6.41 -2.84
CA GLY A 50 6.12 -7.40 -2.23
C GLY A 50 5.41 -8.18 -1.12
N GLU A 51 4.68 -7.49 -0.26
CA GLU A 51 3.86 -8.14 0.78
C GLU A 51 2.75 -8.99 0.18
N GLY A 52 2.01 -8.46 -0.79
CA GLY A 52 1.00 -9.24 -1.51
C GLY A 52 1.55 -10.51 -2.14
N ALA A 53 2.72 -10.43 -2.77
CA ALA A 53 3.41 -11.59 -3.34
C ALA A 53 3.84 -12.59 -2.25
N ALA A 54 4.35 -12.12 -1.11
CA ALA A 54 4.73 -12.97 0.02
C ALA A 54 3.52 -13.70 0.62
N LEU A 55 2.38 -13.01 0.78
CA LEU A 55 1.12 -13.59 1.27
C LEU A 55 0.62 -14.70 0.33
N VAL A 56 0.68 -14.49 -0.99
CA VAL A 56 0.27 -15.49 -1.98
C VAL A 56 1.24 -16.68 -1.97
N ALA A 57 2.55 -16.45 -1.99
CA ALA A 57 3.56 -17.50 -2.01
C ALA A 57 3.52 -18.36 -0.75
N ALA A 58 3.32 -17.76 0.42
CA ALA A 58 3.23 -18.47 1.70
C ALA A 58 1.83 -19.03 2.00
N ARG A 59 0.85 -18.79 1.12
CA ARG A 59 -0.57 -19.12 1.35
C ARG A 59 -1.11 -18.58 2.68
N GLY A 60 -0.69 -17.38 3.04
CA GLY A 60 -1.03 -16.69 4.28
C GLY A 60 0.15 -15.88 4.81
N CYS A 61 0.03 -15.31 6.01
CA CYS A 61 1.10 -14.50 6.57
C CYS A 61 2.33 -15.35 6.96
N PRO A 62 3.51 -15.14 6.32
CA PRO A 62 4.71 -15.92 6.62
C PRO A 62 5.15 -15.75 8.08
N LEU A 63 5.03 -14.54 8.65
CA LEU A 63 5.37 -14.29 10.05
C LEU A 63 4.42 -14.98 11.04
N GLY A 64 3.17 -15.21 10.68
CA GLY A 64 2.21 -15.93 11.52
C GLY A 64 2.65 -17.34 11.87
N GLY A 65 3.34 -18.03 10.94
CA GLY A 65 3.93 -19.34 11.19
C GLY A 65 5.03 -19.29 12.27
N PHE A 66 5.88 -18.26 12.23
CA PHE A 66 6.95 -18.06 13.22
C PHE A 66 6.38 -17.64 14.58
N GLN A 67 5.35 -16.80 14.62
CA GLN A 67 4.67 -16.42 15.85
C GLN A 67 4.08 -17.63 16.58
N ARG A 68 3.35 -18.51 15.87
CA ARG A 68 2.80 -19.74 16.46
C ARG A 68 3.89 -20.64 17.04
N ARG A 69 5.02 -20.81 16.33
CA ARG A 69 6.17 -21.57 16.83
C ARG A 69 6.82 -20.95 18.07
N ALA A 70 6.69 -19.63 18.24
CA ALA A 70 7.20 -18.92 19.40
C ALA A 70 6.22 -18.91 20.59
N GLY A 71 5.06 -19.60 20.46
CA GLY A 71 4.04 -19.70 21.52
C GLY A 71 3.03 -18.54 21.52
N ASP A 72 2.93 -17.81 20.41
CA ASP A 72 1.91 -16.78 20.20
C ASP A 72 0.88 -17.28 19.18
N GLU A 73 -0.23 -17.81 19.68
CA GLU A 73 -1.27 -18.44 18.85
C GLU A 73 -2.27 -17.46 18.28
N VAL A 74 -2.32 -16.21 18.79
CA VAL A 74 -3.29 -15.21 18.37
C VAL A 74 -2.78 -14.46 17.14
N PRO A 75 -3.46 -14.58 15.98
CA PRO A 75 -3.10 -13.83 14.78
C PRO A 75 -3.18 -12.32 14.99
N MET A 76 -2.28 -11.55 14.36
CA MET A 76 -2.24 -10.10 14.52
C MET A 76 -3.56 -9.42 14.15
N PHE A 77 -4.21 -9.86 13.09
CA PHE A 77 -5.50 -9.30 12.67
C PHE A 77 -6.63 -9.55 13.66
N GLU A 78 -6.57 -10.67 14.42
CA GLU A 78 -7.52 -10.91 15.50
C GLU A 78 -7.31 -9.94 16.67
N LEU A 79 -6.07 -9.53 16.93
CA LEU A 79 -5.77 -8.53 17.96
C LEU A 79 -6.30 -7.14 17.60
N TRP A 80 -6.32 -6.79 16.31
CA TRP A 80 -6.73 -5.46 15.85
C TRP A 80 -8.22 -5.36 15.54
N PHE A 81 -8.79 -6.39 14.93
CA PHE A 81 -10.17 -6.37 14.40
C PHE A 81 -11.09 -7.38 15.08
N GLY A 82 -10.54 -8.22 15.95
CA GLY A 82 -11.27 -9.33 16.58
C GLY A 82 -11.45 -10.54 15.65
N PRO A 83 -11.82 -11.71 16.20
CA PRO A 83 -11.86 -12.97 15.47
C PRO A 83 -12.89 -13.01 14.32
N ARG A 84 -13.94 -12.18 14.39
CA ARG A 84 -14.99 -12.13 13.36
C ARG A 84 -14.55 -11.40 12.09
N LEU A 85 -13.75 -10.35 12.22
CA LEU A 85 -13.33 -9.50 11.09
C LEU A 85 -11.95 -9.87 10.54
N ALA A 86 -11.12 -10.55 11.32
CA ALA A 86 -9.78 -10.96 10.93
C ALA A 86 -9.69 -11.69 9.57
N PRO A 87 -10.60 -12.64 9.23
CA PRO A 87 -10.55 -13.34 7.94
C PRO A 87 -10.76 -12.42 6.73
N PHE A 88 -11.45 -11.31 6.91
CA PHE A 88 -11.74 -10.35 5.84
C PHE A 88 -10.66 -9.27 5.69
N ALA A 89 -9.74 -9.15 6.63
CA ALA A 89 -8.72 -8.09 6.62
C ALA A 89 -7.84 -8.15 5.36
N ILE A 90 -7.23 -9.30 5.07
CA ILE A 90 -6.34 -9.47 3.90
C ILE A 90 -7.07 -9.18 2.58
N PRO A 91 -8.23 -9.80 2.25
CA PRO A 91 -8.91 -9.51 1.00
C PRO A 91 -9.38 -8.05 0.90
N THR A 92 -9.81 -7.45 2.01
CA THR A 92 -10.21 -6.03 2.02
C THR A 92 -9.04 -5.11 1.71
N PHE A 93 -7.90 -5.29 2.38
CA PHE A 93 -6.71 -4.48 2.09
C PHE A 93 -6.18 -4.69 0.68
N THR A 94 -6.25 -5.92 0.14
CA THR A 94 -5.87 -6.23 -1.24
C THR A 94 -6.75 -5.46 -2.24
N VAL A 95 -8.06 -5.45 -2.03
CA VAL A 95 -9.01 -4.70 -2.89
C VAL A 95 -8.75 -3.20 -2.80
N ILE A 96 -8.54 -2.66 -1.59
CA ILE A 96 -8.25 -1.23 -1.39
C ILE A 96 -6.93 -0.84 -2.07
N ALA A 97 -5.88 -1.63 -1.93
CA ALA A 97 -4.59 -1.38 -2.59
C ALA A 97 -4.71 -1.46 -4.12
N GLY A 98 -5.39 -2.49 -4.63
CA GLY A 98 -5.65 -2.67 -6.06
C GLY A 98 -6.44 -1.50 -6.67
N ALA A 99 -7.48 -1.03 -5.98
CA ALA A 99 -8.27 0.13 -6.41
C ALA A 99 -7.43 1.42 -6.45
N GLY A 100 -6.56 1.64 -5.45
CA GLY A 100 -5.63 2.78 -5.44
C GLY A 100 -4.63 2.73 -6.59
N MET A 101 -4.07 1.56 -6.88
CA MET A 101 -3.16 1.37 -8.02
C MET A 101 -3.87 1.55 -9.36
N ALA A 102 -5.10 1.04 -9.52
CA ALA A 102 -5.91 1.22 -10.71
C ALA A 102 -6.22 2.71 -10.94
N LEU A 103 -6.59 3.44 -9.89
CA LEU A 103 -6.84 4.88 -9.96
C LEU A 103 -5.59 5.65 -10.41
N LEU A 104 -4.40 5.29 -9.91
CA LEU A 104 -3.12 5.87 -10.35
C LEU A 104 -2.82 5.55 -11.82
N ALA A 105 -3.15 4.35 -12.29
CA ALA A 105 -2.93 3.95 -13.68
C ALA A 105 -3.83 4.74 -14.65
N VAL A 106 -5.07 4.99 -14.26
CA VAL A 106 -6.05 5.72 -15.12
C VAL A 106 -5.81 7.23 -15.11
N ARG A 107 -5.36 7.79 -13.99
CA ARG A 107 -5.08 9.24 -13.90
C ARG A 107 -3.78 9.60 -14.60
N ARG A 108 -3.84 10.55 -15.54
CA ARG A 108 -2.64 11.13 -16.16
C ARG A 108 -1.85 11.94 -15.11
N PRO A 109 -0.51 11.97 -15.17
CA PRO A 109 0.30 12.87 -14.34
C PRO A 109 -0.15 14.32 -14.54
N ALA A 110 -0.29 15.09 -13.47
CA ALA A 110 -0.70 16.48 -13.51
C ALA A 110 0.25 17.34 -14.38
N GLU A 111 1.53 17.00 -14.43
CA GLU A 111 2.56 17.68 -15.23
C GLU A 111 2.35 17.53 -16.75
N ALA A 112 1.78 16.42 -17.22
CA ALA A 112 1.52 16.20 -18.64
C ALA A 112 0.42 17.14 -19.19
N SER A 113 -0.49 17.60 -18.34
CA SER A 113 -1.56 18.51 -18.72
C SER A 113 -1.04 19.94 -18.96
N VAL A 114 -0.06 20.39 -18.18
CA VAL A 114 0.54 21.72 -18.30
C VAL A 114 1.35 21.83 -19.60
N LEU A 115 2.15 20.82 -19.93
CA LEU A 115 2.98 20.80 -21.13
C LEU A 115 2.13 20.77 -22.42
N ILE A 116 0.96 20.15 -22.41
CA ILE A 116 0.05 20.12 -23.57
C ILE A 116 -0.58 21.50 -23.78
N ASP A 117 -1.00 22.16 -22.70
CA ASP A 117 -1.62 23.49 -22.76
C ASP A 117 -0.63 24.55 -23.24
N GLU A 118 0.63 24.49 -22.77
CA GLU A 118 1.71 25.38 -23.21
C GLU A 118 2.09 25.18 -24.68
N SER A 119 2.08 23.93 -25.18
CA SER A 119 2.36 23.61 -26.59
C SER A 119 1.24 24.04 -27.55
N ILE A 120 0.00 24.05 -27.09
CA ILE A 120 -1.16 24.52 -27.87
C ILE A 120 -1.19 26.05 -27.89
N GLY A 121 -0.92 26.71 -26.76
CA GLY A 121 -0.83 28.17 -26.66
C GLY A 121 0.26 28.78 -27.52
N ALA A 122 1.42 28.13 -27.64
CA ALA A 122 2.53 28.59 -28.47
C ALA A 122 2.26 28.49 -29.98
N ARG A 123 1.38 27.59 -30.41
CA ARG A 123 1.00 27.46 -31.83
C ARG A 123 0.00 28.49 -32.32
N THR A 124 -0.81 29.05 -31.44
CA THR A 124 -1.85 30.03 -31.82
C THR A 124 -1.33 31.45 -31.92
N VAL A 125 -0.13 31.76 -31.41
CA VAL A 125 0.49 33.10 -31.43
C VAL A 125 1.35 33.33 -32.69
N GLY A 126 1.64 32.28 -33.48
CA GLY A 126 2.52 32.35 -34.65
C GLY A 126 1.86 32.56 -36.02
N ASP A 127 0.53 32.61 -36.11
CA ASP A 127 -0.21 32.67 -37.39
C ASP A 127 -0.98 33.98 -37.59
N ASP A 128 -0.37 35.14 -37.27
CA ASP A 128 -0.85 36.42 -37.78
C ASP A 128 -0.06 36.77 -39.07
N PRO A 129 -0.66 36.65 -40.29
CA PRO A 129 -0.05 37.14 -41.51
C PRO A 129 -0.16 38.65 -41.56
N ILE A 130 0.97 39.31 -41.76
CA ILE A 130 1.13 40.75 -42.11
C ILE A 130 0.57 40.98 -43.51
#